data_754e7b6eb90c63eacb641e618b9a8014
#
_entry.id   754e7b6eb90c63eacb641e618b9a8014
#
_cell.length_a   1.000
_cell.length_b   1.000
_cell.length_c   1.000
_cell.angle_alpha   90.00
_cell.angle_beta   90.00
_cell.angle_gamma   90.00
#
_symmetry.space_group_name_H-M   'P 1'
#
loop_
_entity.id
_entity.type
_entity.pdbx_description
1 polymer ?
#
loop_
_entity_poly.entity_id
_entity_poly.type
_entity_poly.pdbx_seq_one_letter_code
_entity_poly.pdbx_strand_id
1 'polypeptide(L)'
;GVYSDHAAFNSSYAAVYWPWLQIYDAVNGVKVWCPPSGFMAGVYAYSDNTTEVWFAPAGLTRGHLTQPIKAEYSPSLGERDLLYGNGNAVNPIATFKQDGINVWGQRTLQRLPTALDRINVRRTLLYLEKVLSTAVRGLLFEPNDAATWTRLRRLVTPTLESLKTRRGLQDFKVVCDSTVNTPDVVEQNMVKAYIYVKPMKTVEMIQLNFVITAQGSSFTEAIF
;
A
#
# COMPACT_ATOMS: atom_id res chain seq x y z
N GLY A 1 21.52 -2.51 -15.95
CA GLY A 1 20.76 -3.64 -15.41
C GLY A 1 19.57 -3.19 -14.58
N VAL A 2 18.71 -4.11 -14.13
CA VAL A 2 17.46 -3.80 -13.39
C VAL A 2 17.67 -2.85 -12.21
N TYR A 3 18.83 -2.83 -11.60
CA TYR A 3 19.18 -1.98 -10.46
C TYR A 3 19.63 -0.57 -10.83
N SER A 4 20.23 -0.38 -12.01
CA SER A 4 20.78 0.91 -12.42
C SER A 4 19.72 1.85 -12.95
N ASP A 5 18.72 1.31 -13.64
CA ASP A 5 17.78 2.10 -14.44
C ASP A 5 16.79 2.91 -13.59
N HIS A 6 16.51 2.47 -12.36
CA HIS A 6 15.63 3.19 -11.43
C HIS A 6 16.38 3.89 -10.29
N ALA A 7 17.71 3.76 -10.24
CA ALA A 7 18.53 4.32 -9.16
C ALA A 7 18.45 5.84 -9.01
N ALA A 8 18.04 6.55 -10.06
CA ALA A 8 17.83 8.01 -10.03
C ALA A 8 16.46 8.42 -9.43
N PHE A 9 15.51 7.49 -9.33
CA PHE A 9 14.16 7.81 -8.86
C PHE A 9 14.05 7.67 -7.36
N ASN A 10 13.42 8.67 -6.72
CA ASN A 10 13.06 8.64 -5.31
C ASN A 10 11.64 9.21 -5.18
N SER A 11 10.64 8.35 -5.26
CA SER A 11 9.24 8.76 -5.25
C SER A 11 8.36 7.67 -4.66
N SER A 12 7.44 8.06 -3.78
CA SER A 12 6.41 7.17 -3.27
C SER A 12 5.22 6.99 -4.23
N TYR A 13 5.19 7.72 -5.35
CA TYR A 13 4.16 7.61 -6.38
C TYR A 13 4.52 6.64 -7.50
N ALA A 14 5.73 6.10 -7.49
CA ALA A 14 6.20 5.16 -8.50
C ALA A 14 6.60 3.82 -7.86
N ALA A 15 6.45 2.74 -8.62
CA ALA A 15 6.86 1.39 -8.25
C ALA A 15 7.43 0.67 -9.48
N VAL A 16 8.44 -0.16 -9.28
CA VAL A 16 9.06 -0.98 -10.32
C VAL A 16 8.74 -2.44 -10.06
N TYR A 17 8.42 -3.15 -11.13
CA TYR A 17 8.14 -4.57 -11.14
C TYR A 17 9.03 -5.29 -12.15
N TRP A 18 9.44 -6.48 -11.83
CA TRP A 18 10.31 -7.33 -12.65
C TRP A 18 9.98 -8.81 -12.40
N PRO A 19 10.06 -9.69 -13.38
CA PRO A 19 10.49 -9.53 -14.79
C PRO A 19 9.35 -9.22 -15.77
N TRP A 20 9.65 -9.25 -17.07
CA TRP A 20 8.66 -9.23 -18.14
C TRP A 20 7.84 -10.52 -18.17
N LEU A 21 6.62 -10.43 -18.72
CA LEU A 21 5.67 -11.51 -18.76
C LEU A 21 5.29 -11.85 -20.19
N GLN A 22 5.16 -13.13 -20.50
CA GLN A 22 4.76 -13.60 -21.81
C GLN A 22 3.25 -13.86 -21.82
N ILE A 23 2.57 -13.34 -22.85
CA ILE A 23 1.15 -13.61 -23.13
C ILE A 23 0.98 -14.20 -24.51
N TYR A 24 -0.18 -14.80 -24.73
CA TYR A 24 -0.64 -15.19 -26.04
C TYR A 24 -1.52 -14.08 -26.64
N ASP A 25 -1.07 -13.53 -27.76
CA ASP A 25 -1.89 -12.62 -28.57
C ASP A 25 -2.81 -13.44 -29.46
N ALA A 26 -4.08 -13.50 -29.08
CA ALA A 26 -5.07 -14.29 -29.80
C ALA A 26 -5.40 -13.72 -31.18
N VAL A 27 -5.17 -12.42 -31.40
CA VAL A 27 -5.46 -11.76 -32.69
C VAL A 27 -4.40 -12.14 -33.75
N ASN A 28 -3.12 -12.10 -33.35
CA ASN A 28 -2.02 -12.40 -34.24
C ASN A 28 -1.51 -13.86 -34.15
N GLY A 29 -2.05 -14.65 -33.21
CA GLY A 29 -1.67 -16.05 -33.02
C GLY A 29 -0.25 -16.26 -32.50
N VAL A 30 0.36 -15.27 -31.88
CA VAL A 30 1.77 -15.31 -31.45
C VAL A 30 1.93 -15.08 -29.96
N LYS A 31 3.04 -15.57 -29.40
CA LYS A 31 3.44 -15.27 -28.01
C LYS A 31 4.30 -14.01 -27.99
N VAL A 32 3.91 -13.03 -27.20
CA VAL A 32 4.61 -11.75 -27.06
C VAL A 32 5.06 -11.51 -25.63
N TRP A 33 6.21 -10.84 -25.48
CA TRP A 33 6.68 -10.37 -24.18
C TRP A 33 6.15 -8.98 -23.92
N CYS A 34 5.56 -8.80 -22.73
CA CYS A 34 5.00 -7.52 -22.30
C CYS A 34 5.61 -7.08 -20.98
N PRO A 35 5.81 -5.78 -20.78
CA PRO A 35 6.21 -5.25 -19.48
C PRO A 35 5.09 -5.48 -18.45
N PRO A 36 5.43 -5.64 -17.16
CA PRO A 36 4.46 -5.98 -16.12
C PRO A 36 3.46 -4.86 -15.79
N SER A 37 3.67 -3.63 -16.23
CA SER A 37 2.85 -2.46 -15.86
C SER A 37 1.36 -2.62 -16.13
N GLY A 38 0.98 -3.17 -17.29
CA GLY A 38 -0.43 -3.42 -17.63
C GLY A 38 -1.07 -4.45 -16.70
N PHE A 39 -0.34 -5.51 -16.37
CA PHE A 39 -0.81 -6.54 -15.44
C PHE A 39 -0.98 -5.98 -14.02
N MET A 40 -0.09 -5.08 -13.61
CA MET A 40 -0.17 -4.42 -12.30
C MET A 40 -1.40 -3.53 -12.17
N ALA A 41 -1.81 -2.85 -13.23
CA ALA A 41 -3.08 -2.12 -13.24
C ALA A 41 -4.26 -3.08 -12.99
N GLY A 42 -4.25 -4.25 -13.62
CA GLY A 42 -5.23 -5.33 -13.39
C GLY A 42 -5.22 -5.84 -11.95
N VAL A 43 -4.03 -6.08 -11.36
CA VAL A 43 -3.88 -6.51 -9.96
C VAL A 43 -4.43 -5.47 -9.00
N TYR A 44 -4.16 -4.19 -9.23
CA TYR A 44 -4.70 -3.12 -8.39
C TYR A 44 -6.23 -3.06 -8.47
N ALA A 45 -6.79 -3.10 -9.69
CA ALA A 45 -8.23 -3.10 -9.88
C ALA A 45 -8.91 -4.34 -9.23
N TYR A 46 -8.29 -5.51 -9.37
CA TYR A 46 -8.76 -6.74 -8.74
C TYR A 46 -8.73 -6.64 -7.20
N SER A 47 -7.60 -6.15 -6.63
CA SER A 47 -7.47 -5.94 -5.19
C SER A 47 -8.53 -4.98 -4.65
N ASP A 48 -8.80 -3.89 -5.37
CA ASP A 48 -9.80 -2.89 -4.95
C ASP A 48 -11.23 -3.43 -5.01
N ASN A 49 -11.51 -4.29 -5.99
CA ASN A 49 -12.85 -4.86 -6.15
C ASN A 49 -13.13 -6.03 -5.20
N THR A 50 -12.11 -6.81 -4.84
CA THR A 50 -12.27 -8.00 -3.99
C THR A 50 -12.04 -7.74 -2.51
N THR A 51 -11.23 -6.72 -2.20
CA THR A 51 -10.92 -6.33 -0.82
C THR A 51 -11.08 -4.82 -0.67
N GLU A 52 -10.01 -4.10 -0.41
CA GLU A 52 -10.02 -2.65 -0.23
C GLU A 52 -8.69 -2.05 -0.68
N VAL A 53 -8.70 -0.75 -0.99
CA VAL A 53 -7.54 0.00 -1.49
C VAL A 53 -6.32 -0.08 -0.55
N TRP A 54 -6.55 -0.20 0.76
CA TRP A 54 -5.49 -0.25 1.78
C TRP A 54 -4.86 -1.62 1.99
N PHE A 55 -5.35 -2.67 1.33
CA PHE A 55 -4.68 -3.96 1.33
C PHE A 55 -3.54 -4.00 0.32
N ALA A 56 -2.50 -4.78 0.65
CA ALA A 56 -1.36 -4.96 -0.23
C ALA A 56 -1.76 -5.68 -1.52
N PRO A 57 -1.52 -5.11 -2.71
CA PRO A 57 -1.79 -5.76 -4.00
C PRO A 57 -0.68 -6.76 -4.35
N ALA A 58 -0.43 -7.71 -3.49
CA ALA A 58 0.62 -8.72 -3.60
C ALA A 58 0.25 -10.00 -2.85
N GLY A 59 1.03 -11.05 -3.03
CA GLY A 59 0.84 -12.36 -2.40
C GLY A 59 -0.12 -13.27 -3.18
N LEU A 60 -0.38 -14.45 -2.64
CA LEU A 60 -1.14 -15.51 -3.34
C LEU A 60 -2.61 -15.13 -3.56
N THR A 61 -3.19 -14.34 -2.68
CA THR A 61 -4.62 -13.99 -2.74
C THR A 61 -4.92 -12.84 -3.70
N ARG A 62 -4.10 -11.78 -3.69
CA ARG A 62 -4.36 -10.54 -4.44
C ARG A 62 -3.36 -10.26 -5.54
N GLY A 63 -2.19 -10.87 -5.48
CA GLY A 63 -1.11 -10.71 -6.46
C GLY A 63 -1.09 -11.78 -7.55
N HIS A 64 -2.08 -12.67 -7.61
CA HIS A 64 -2.12 -13.74 -8.60
C HIS A 64 -2.41 -13.20 -10.00
N LEU A 65 -1.61 -13.67 -10.98
CA LEU A 65 -1.70 -13.29 -12.38
C LEU A 65 -2.18 -14.49 -13.19
N THR A 66 -3.38 -14.41 -13.76
CA THR A 66 -3.99 -15.51 -14.52
C THR A 66 -3.71 -15.46 -16.02
N GLN A 67 -3.42 -14.28 -16.56
CA GLN A 67 -3.26 -14.07 -18.00
C GLN A 67 -1.88 -14.46 -18.55
N PRO A 68 -0.75 -14.21 -17.85
CA PRO A 68 0.56 -14.56 -18.36
C PRO A 68 0.77 -16.06 -18.45
N ILE A 69 1.39 -16.51 -19.55
CA ILE A 69 1.79 -17.92 -19.76
C ILE A 69 3.01 -18.25 -18.90
N LYS A 70 3.98 -17.36 -18.87
CA LYS A 70 5.20 -17.47 -18.07
C LYS A 70 5.85 -16.11 -17.81
N ALA A 71 6.67 -16.05 -16.77
CA ALA A 71 7.61 -14.95 -16.55
C ALA A 71 8.91 -15.21 -17.34
N GLU A 72 9.59 -14.14 -17.75
CA GLU A 72 10.89 -14.22 -18.42
C GLU A 72 11.94 -14.90 -17.53
N TYR A 73 11.85 -14.62 -16.25
CA TYR A 73 12.71 -15.22 -15.22
C TYR A 73 11.89 -15.50 -13.96
N SER A 74 12.25 -16.53 -13.22
CA SER A 74 11.64 -16.85 -11.93
C SER A 74 12.68 -16.69 -10.83
N PRO A 75 12.69 -15.58 -10.09
CA PRO A 75 13.70 -15.34 -9.08
C PRO A 75 13.59 -16.33 -7.91
N SER A 76 14.72 -16.85 -7.48
CA SER A 76 14.88 -17.64 -6.26
C SER A 76 14.59 -16.81 -5.01
N LEU A 77 14.49 -17.44 -3.84
CA LEU A 77 14.25 -16.74 -2.58
C LEU A 77 15.31 -15.65 -2.32
N GLY A 78 16.60 -15.98 -2.43
CA GLY A 78 17.68 -15.02 -2.20
C GLY A 78 17.71 -13.87 -3.21
N GLU A 79 17.37 -14.13 -4.46
CA GLU A 79 17.27 -13.08 -5.48
C GLU A 79 16.08 -12.15 -5.22
N ARG A 80 14.94 -12.68 -4.76
CA ARG A 80 13.80 -11.86 -4.34
C ARG A 80 14.15 -10.95 -3.16
N ASP A 81 14.89 -11.46 -2.18
CA ASP A 81 15.35 -10.70 -1.03
C ASP A 81 16.30 -9.56 -1.45
N LEU A 82 17.18 -9.82 -2.41
CA LEU A 82 18.06 -8.79 -2.98
C LEU A 82 17.29 -7.73 -3.78
N LEU A 83 16.31 -8.14 -4.58
CA LEU A 83 15.47 -7.23 -5.38
C LEU A 83 14.62 -6.32 -4.48
N TYR A 84 14.00 -6.92 -3.47
CA TYR A 84 13.06 -6.24 -2.58
C TYR A 84 13.74 -5.47 -1.45
N GLY A 85 14.91 -5.93 -1.02
CA GLY A 85 15.68 -5.38 0.09
C GLY A 85 16.71 -4.30 -0.31
N ASN A 86 17.50 -3.88 0.66
CA ASN A 86 18.72 -3.06 0.49
C ASN A 86 18.58 -1.79 -0.37
N GLY A 87 17.41 -1.14 -0.33
CA GLY A 87 17.18 0.11 -1.07
C GLY A 87 16.90 -0.08 -2.58
N ASN A 88 16.88 -1.30 -3.09
CA ASN A 88 16.59 -1.57 -4.51
C ASN A 88 15.13 -1.32 -4.87
N ALA A 89 14.19 -1.67 -3.96
CA ALA A 89 12.74 -1.45 -4.10
C ALA A 89 12.15 -1.96 -5.43
N VAL A 90 12.69 -3.05 -5.97
CA VAL A 90 12.13 -3.75 -7.13
C VAL A 90 11.17 -4.81 -6.62
N ASN A 91 9.91 -4.75 -7.06
CA ASN A 91 8.89 -5.72 -6.67
C ASN A 91 9.00 -6.97 -7.56
N PRO A 92 9.41 -8.12 -7.05
CA PRO A 92 9.55 -9.32 -7.84
C PRO A 92 8.19 -9.92 -8.20
N ILE A 93 8.10 -10.45 -9.42
CA ILE A 93 7.04 -11.36 -9.85
C ILE A 93 7.65 -12.76 -9.87
N ALA A 94 7.10 -13.66 -9.08
CA ALA A 94 7.64 -14.99 -8.89
C ALA A 94 6.66 -16.08 -9.37
N THR A 95 7.18 -17.17 -9.89
CA THR A 95 6.40 -18.34 -10.28
C THR A 95 6.50 -19.40 -9.20
N PHE A 96 5.38 -19.81 -8.63
CA PHE A 96 5.27 -20.88 -7.66
C PHE A 96 4.69 -22.13 -8.32
N LYS A 97 5.20 -23.32 -7.95
CA LYS A 97 4.77 -24.57 -8.59
C LYS A 97 3.28 -24.87 -8.48
N GLN A 98 2.67 -24.51 -7.35
CA GLN A 98 1.25 -24.79 -7.08
C GLN A 98 0.36 -23.56 -7.33
N ASP A 99 0.88 -22.36 -7.12
CA ASP A 99 0.10 -21.12 -7.10
C ASP A 99 0.32 -20.26 -8.35
N GLY A 100 1.13 -20.70 -9.31
CA GLY A 100 1.37 -19.99 -10.56
C GLY A 100 2.19 -18.70 -10.40
N ILE A 101 1.91 -17.73 -11.25
CA ILE A 101 2.65 -16.45 -11.31
C ILE A 101 1.99 -15.46 -10.35
N ASN A 102 2.78 -14.92 -9.42
CA ASN A 102 2.30 -14.00 -8.39
C ASN A 102 3.21 -12.80 -8.22
N VAL A 103 2.62 -11.64 -7.98
CA VAL A 103 3.33 -10.45 -7.52
C VAL A 103 3.74 -10.66 -6.06
N TRP A 104 5.05 -10.52 -5.77
CA TRP A 104 5.63 -10.85 -4.46
C TRP A 104 6.31 -9.65 -3.80
N GLY A 105 5.83 -8.43 -4.09
CA GLY A 105 6.34 -7.21 -3.49
C GLY A 105 5.36 -6.06 -3.60
N GLN A 106 5.51 -5.07 -2.70
CA GLN A 106 4.65 -3.89 -2.62
C GLN A 106 5.41 -2.61 -2.24
N ARG A 107 6.66 -2.49 -2.65
CA ARG A 107 7.47 -1.30 -2.38
C ARG A 107 7.27 -0.21 -3.43
N THR A 108 7.25 1.02 -2.94
CA THR A 108 7.43 2.22 -3.79
C THR A 108 8.91 2.48 -4.00
N LEU A 109 9.24 3.37 -4.94
CA LEU A 109 10.62 3.81 -5.16
C LEU A 109 11.14 4.81 -4.11
N GLN A 110 10.41 4.99 -3.01
CA GLN A 110 10.88 5.83 -1.92
C GLN A 110 12.04 5.18 -1.18
N ARG A 111 13.17 5.89 -1.11
CA ARG A 111 14.40 5.40 -0.48
C ARG A 111 14.43 5.60 1.03
N LEU A 112 13.78 6.65 1.52
CA LEU A 112 13.68 6.89 2.95
C LEU A 112 12.75 5.86 3.60
N PRO A 113 13.14 5.23 4.71
CA PRO A 113 12.35 4.22 5.41
C PRO A 113 11.20 4.88 6.18
N THR A 114 10.19 5.32 5.46
CA THR A 114 8.95 5.87 6.01
C THR A 114 7.78 4.96 5.67
N ALA A 115 6.61 5.20 6.26
CA ALA A 115 5.40 4.44 5.93
C ALA A 115 5.02 4.52 4.43
N LEU A 116 5.49 5.55 3.71
CA LEU A 116 5.24 5.77 2.28
C LEU A 116 6.10 4.90 1.36
N ASP A 117 7.03 4.11 1.90
CA ASP A 117 7.80 3.14 1.15
C ASP A 117 6.97 1.90 0.76
N ARG A 118 5.68 1.85 1.17
CA ARG A 118 4.74 0.78 0.85
C ARG A 118 3.59 1.28 -0.03
N ILE A 119 3.26 0.49 -1.06
CA ILE A 119 2.22 0.82 -2.05
C ILE A 119 0.84 0.92 -1.38
N ASN A 120 0.50 -0.02 -0.50
CA ASN A 120 -0.78 0.01 0.20
C ASN A 120 -0.97 1.30 1.01
N VAL A 121 0.06 1.78 1.69
CA VAL A 121 -0.01 3.03 2.47
C VAL A 121 -0.17 4.25 1.56
N ARG A 122 0.62 4.32 0.47
CA ARG A 122 0.48 5.42 -0.50
C ARG A 122 -0.92 5.45 -1.11
N ARG A 123 -1.46 4.31 -1.49
CA ARG A 123 -2.81 4.20 -2.05
C ARG A 123 -3.89 4.58 -1.04
N THR A 124 -3.73 4.18 0.23
CA THR A 124 -4.61 4.59 1.34
C THR A 124 -4.67 6.11 1.46
N LEU A 125 -3.51 6.80 1.42
CA LEU A 125 -3.48 8.26 1.53
C LEU A 125 -4.14 8.93 0.33
N LEU A 126 -3.88 8.47 -0.90
CA LEU A 126 -4.53 9.00 -2.10
C LEU A 126 -6.06 8.83 -2.03
N TYR A 127 -6.52 7.69 -1.54
CA TYR A 127 -7.95 7.45 -1.32
C TYR A 127 -8.52 8.42 -0.28
N LEU A 128 -7.85 8.58 0.87
CA LEU A 128 -8.27 9.51 1.92
C LEU A 128 -8.31 10.96 1.42
N GLU A 129 -7.27 11.43 0.74
CA GLU A 129 -7.21 12.77 0.16
C GLU A 129 -8.41 13.03 -0.75
N LYS A 130 -8.74 12.07 -1.61
CA LYS A 130 -9.88 12.19 -2.54
C LYS A 130 -11.22 12.21 -1.80
N VAL A 131 -11.46 11.29 -0.88
CA VAL A 131 -12.73 11.16 -0.17
C VAL A 131 -12.95 12.34 0.76
N LEU A 132 -11.94 12.71 1.55
CA LEU A 132 -12.06 13.80 2.51
C LEU A 132 -12.20 15.15 1.82
N SER A 133 -11.43 15.41 0.75
CA SER A 133 -11.57 16.66 -0.01
C SER A 133 -12.97 16.81 -0.63
N THR A 134 -13.58 15.72 -1.03
CA THR A 134 -14.95 15.73 -1.54
C THR A 134 -15.97 16.00 -0.43
N ALA A 135 -15.79 15.36 0.73
CA ALA A 135 -16.69 15.50 1.88
C ALA A 135 -16.73 16.94 2.43
N VAL A 136 -15.60 17.66 2.41
CA VAL A 136 -15.52 19.02 2.97
C VAL A 136 -15.92 20.12 1.98
N ARG A 137 -16.15 19.82 0.71
CA ARG A 137 -16.52 20.83 -0.31
C ARG A 137 -17.76 21.63 0.04
N GLY A 138 -18.72 21.02 0.72
CA GLY A 138 -19.95 21.69 1.16
C GLY A 138 -19.74 22.73 2.26
N LEU A 139 -18.53 22.87 2.81
CA LEU A 139 -18.18 23.90 3.79
C LEU A 139 -17.57 25.15 3.15
N LEU A 140 -17.33 25.14 1.85
CA LEU A 140 -16.87 26.35 1.14
C LEU A 140 -17.95 27.44 1.21
N PHE A 141 -17.52 28.66 1.48
CA PHE A 141 -18.35 29.83 1.67
C PHE A 141 -19.22 29.87 2.94
N GLU A 142 -19.08 28.89 3.85
CA GLU A 142 -19.66 28.94 5.18
C GLU A 142 -18.88 29.93 6.08
N PRO A 143 -19.51 30.51 7.13
CA PRO A 143 -18.80 31.34 8.09
C PRO A 143 -17.60 30.65 8.71
N ASN A 144 -16.49 31.36 8.86
CA ASN A 144 -15.26 30.81 9.42
C ASN A 144 -15.25 30.92 10.96
N ASP A 145 -15.97 30.04 11.61
CA ASP A 145 -16.17 30.01 13.06
C ASP A 145 -16.00 28.60 13.68
N ALA A 146 -16.10 28.54 15.00
CA ALA A 146 -15.99 27.31 15.74
C ALA A 146 -17.07 26.25 15.39
N ALA A 147 -18.23 26.69 14.94
CA ALA A 147 -19.31 25.82 14.51
C ALA A 147 -18.94 25.09 13.21
N THR A 148 -18.41 25.84 12.23
CA THR A 148 -17.91 25.30 10.95
C THR A 148 -16.71 24.37 11.17
N TRP A 149 -15.78 24.68 12.06
CA TRP A 149 -14.65 23.78 12.39
C TRP A 149 -15.13 22.48 13.04
N THR A 150 -16.14 22.57 13.90
CA THR A 150 -16.75 21.38 14.51
C THR A 150 -17.49 20.54 13.46
N ARG A 151 -18.21 21.20 12.53
CA ARG A 151 -18.89 20.52 11.41
C ARG A 151 -17.88 19.80 10.50
N LEU A 152 -16.73 20.43 10.19
CA LEU A 152 -15.65 19.79 9.44
C LEU A 152 -15.17 18.51 10.12
N ARG A 153 -14.85 18.55 11.43
CA ARG A 153 -14.45 17.36 12.17
C ARG A 153 -15.50 16.26 12.11
N ARG A 154 -16.78 16.62 12.26
CA ARG A 154 -17.90 15.65 12.20
C ARG A 154 -18.08 15.03 10.81
N LEU A 155 -17.70 15.71 9.74
CA LEU A 155 -17.75 15.17 8.38
C LEU A 155 -16.61 14.19 8.08
N VAL A 156 -15.39 14.45 8.59
CA VAL A 156 -14.22 13.62 8.27
C VAL A 156 -14.05 12.43 9.23
N THR A 157 -14.45 12.57 10.49
CA THR A 157 -14.26 11.55 11.54
C THR A 157 -14.91 10.20 11.18
N PRO A 158 -16.16 10.11 10.72
CA PRO A 158 -16.79 8.82 10.40
C PRO A 158 -16.05 8.03 9.31
N THR A 159 -15.51 8.74 8.31
CA THR A 159 -14.70 8.10 7.26
C THR A 159 -13.43 7.48 7.84
N LEU A 160 -12.73 8.20 8.70
CA LEU A 160 -11.51 7.72 9.35
C LEU A 160 -11.79 6.55 10.32
N GLU A 161 -12.88 6.61 11.07
CA GLU A 161 -13.35 5.52 11.94
C GLU A 161 -13.70 4.27 11.13
N SER A 162 -14.39 4.43 9.99
CA SER A 162 -14.68 3.33 9.08
C SER A 162 -13.40 2.66 8.60
N LEU A 163 -12.38 3.45 8.18
CA LEU A 163 -11.10 2.89 7.77
C LEU A 163 -10.38 2.18 8.92
N LYS A 164 -10.43 2.73 10.14
CA LYS A 164 -9.84 2.08 11.32
C LYS A 164 -10.51 0.74 11.59
N THR A 165 -11.83 0.68 11.59
CA THR A 165 -12.61 -0.56 11.79
C THR A 165 -12.34 -1.59 10.70
N ARG A 166 -12.18 -1.15 9.44
CA ARG A 166 -11.89 -2.00 8.27
C ARG A 166 -10.40 -2.29 8.09
N ARG A 167 -9.55 -2.04 9.11
CA ARG A 167 -8.12 -2.38 9.14
C ARG A 167 -7.26 -1.57 8.15
N GLY A 168 -7.71 -0.41 7.72
CA GLY A 168 -6.91 0.51 6.89
C GLY A 168 -5.98 1.40 7.69
N LEU A 169 -6.41 1.80 8.88
CA LEU A 169 -5.65 2.60 9.83
C LEU A 169 -5.52 1.89 11.18
N GLN A 170 -4.37 2.08 11.80
CA GLN A 170 -4.16 1.68 13.20
C GLN A 170 -4.82 2.70 14.14
N ASP A 171 -4.60 4.00 13.83
CA ASP A 171 -5.15 5.10 14.61
C ASP A 171 -5.16 6.40 13.79
N PHE A 172 -5.94 7.39 14.24
CA PHE A 172 -5.99 8.72 13.64
C PHE A 172 -6.30 9.80 14.68
N LYS A 173 -5.98 11.05 14.34
CA LYS A 173 -6.35 12.23 15.11
C LYS A 173 -6.71 13.37 14.16
N VAL A 174 -7.82 14.05 14.41
CA VAL A 174 -8.25 15.23 13.66
C VAL A 174 -8.20 16.45 14.57
N VAL A 175 -7.46 17.47 14.14
CA VAL A 175 -7.33 18.74 14.83
C VAL A 175 -7.85 19.84 13.91
N CYS A 176 -8.93 20.50 14.31
CA CYS A 176 -9.50 21.65 13.63
C CYS A 176 -10.23 22.48 14.70
N ASP A 177 -9.49 23.33 15.37
CA ASP A 177 -9.93 24.17 16.48
C ASP A 177 -9.19 25.51 16.47
N SER A 178 -9.37 26.33 17.52
CA SER A 178 -8.72 27.63 17.65
C SER A 178 -7.19 27.57 17.77
N THR A 179 -6.60 26.42 18.09
CA THR A 179 -5.14 26.27 18.15
C THR A 179 -4.51 26.25 16.76
N VAL A 180 -5.27 25.83 15.76
CA VAL A 180 -4.86 25.72 14.36
C VAL A 180 -5.42 26.87 13.51
N ASN A 181 -6.65 27.30 13.81
CA ASN A 181 -7.33 28.40 13.16
C ASN A 181 -7.20 29.65 14.03
N THR A 182 -6.00 30.22 14.02
CA THR A 182 -5.71 31.48 14.69
C THR A 182 -6.42 32.66 14.00
N PRO A 183 -6.58 33.84 14.64
CA PRO A 183 -7.18 35.01 14.00
C PRO A 183 -6.54 35.34 12.64
N ASP A 184 -5.21 35.22 12.51
CA ASP A 184 -4.49 35.47 11.25
C ASP A 184 -4.90 34.51 10.12
N VAL A 185 -5.21 33.25 10.45
CA VAL A 185 -5.70 32.28 9.48
C VAL A 185 -7.14 32.57 9.07
N VAL A 186 -7.96 33.01 10.02
CA VAL A 186 -9.36 33.39 9.78
C VAL A 186 -9.43 34.63 8.92
N GLU A 187 -8.59 35.66 9.18
CA GLU A 187 -8.48 36.87 8.37
C GLU A 187 -8.06 36.61 6.92
N GLN A 188 -7.31 35.55 6.69
CA GLN A 188 -6.94 35.07 5.33
C GLN A 188 -8.07 34.29 4.65
N ASN A 189 -9.27 34.20 5.22
CA ASN A 189 -10.40 33.37 4.76
C ASN A 189 -10.05 31.89 4.59
N MET A 190 -9.17 31.38 5.43
CA MET A 190 -8.74 29.97 5.39
C MET A 190 -9.23 29.21 6.62
N VAL A 191 -9.53 27.94 6.42
CA VAL A 191 -9.71 26.94 7.49
C VAL A 191 -8.61 25.89 7.35
N LYS A 192 -7.88 25.65 8.43
CA LYS A 192 -6.85 24.62 8.50
C LYS A 192 -7.34 23.45 9.36
N ALA A 193 -7.18 22.25 8.85
CA ALA A 193 -7.40 21.02 9.58
C ALA A 193 -6.19 20.10 9.43
N TYR A 194 -5.68 19.56 10.54
CA TYR A 194 -4.62 18.56 10.52
C TYR A 194 -5.21 17.18 10.79
N ILE A 195 -4.97 16.27 9.88
CA ILE A 195 -5.42 14.89 9.98
C ILE A 195 -4.18 14.02 10.10
N TYR A 196 -3.91 13.56 11.32
CA TYR A 196 -2.82 12.63 11.61
C TYR A 196 -3.33 11.21 11.42
N VAL A 197 -2.63 10.40 10.64
CA VAL A 197 -3.00 9.01 10.40
C VAL A 197 -1.83 8.07 10.68
N LYS A 198 -2.12 6.95 11.32
CA LYS A 198 -1.20 5.83 11.48
C LYS A 198 -1.70 4.70 10.59
N PRO A 199 -1.05 4.44 9.43
CA PRO A 199 -1.48 3.36 8.54
C PRO A 199 -1.23 2.00 9.18
N MET A 200 -2.04 1.01 8.82
CA MET A 200 -1.83 -0.37 9.20
C MET A 200 -0.65 -0.94 8.40
N LYS A 201 0.28 -1.61 9.11
CA LYS A 201 1.38 -2.33 8.47
C LYS A 201 0.94 -3.71 8.01
N THR A 202 1.47 -4.17 6.88
CA THR A 202 1.26 -5.52 6.37
C THR A 202 2.35 -6.47 6.90
N VAL A 203 2.00 -7.74 7.03
CA VAL A 203 2.98 -8.79 7.35
C VAL A 203 3.71 -9.17 6.07
N GLU A 204 5.02 -9.00 6.04
CA GLU A 204 5.89 -9.35 4.90
C GLU A 204 6.82 -10.52 5.22
N MET A 205 7.03 -10.82 6.50
CA MET A 205 7.82 -11.95 6.96
C MET A 205 7.11 -12.67 8.11
N ILE A 206 7.08 -13.98 8.03
CA ILE A 206 6.57 -14.86 9.10
C ILE A 206 7.73 -15.73 9.56
N GLN A 207 8.14 -15.59 10.80
CA GLN A 207 9.14 -16.45 11.43
C GLN A 207 8.43 -17.48 12.33
N LEU A 208 8.59 -18.75 12.02
CA LEU A 208 8.07 -19.84 12.81
C LEU A 208 9.21 -20.51 13.58
N ASN A 209 9.16 -20.41 14.90
CA ASN A 209 10.12 -21.04 15.78
C ASN A 209 9.52 -22.33 16.34
N PHE A 210 10.12 -23.47 16.01
CA PHE A 210 9.74 -24.78 16.54
C PHE A 210 10.69 -25.13 17.70
N VAL A 211 10.13 -25.25 18.90
CA VAL A 211 10.88 -25.69 20.09
C VAL A 211 10.52 -27.13 20.37
N ILE A 212 11.51 -28.02 20.34
CA ILE A 212 11.32 -29.42 20.70
C ILE A 212 11.53 -29.53 22.21
N THR A 213 10.45 -29.85 22.92
CA THR A 213 10.48 -30.12 24.36
C THR A 213 10.64 -31.61 24.63
N ALA A 214 11.40 -31.95 25.67
CA ALA A 214 11.53 -33.35 26.10
C ALA A 214 10.17 -33.87 26.62
N GLN A 215 9.95 -35.20 26.44
CA GLN A 215 8.74 -35.83 26.92
C GLN A 215 8.67 -35.74 28.46
N GLY A 216 7.58 -35.12 28.97
CA GLY A 216 7.38 -34.93 30.42
C GLY A 216 7.70 -33.49 30.94
N SER A 217 8.25 -32.59 30.13
CA SER A 217 8.44 -31.17 30.51
C SER A 217 7.15 -30.39 30.24
N SER A 218 6.83 -29.43 31.15
CA SER A 218 5.69 -28.54 30.94
C SER A 218 6.05 -27.47 29.90
N PHE A 219 5.08 -27.06 29.05
CA PHE A 219 5.28 -26.01 28.05
C PHE A 219 5.63 -24.62 28.65
N THR A 220 5.44 -24.45 29.95
CA THR A 220 5.79 -23.22 30.68
C THR A 220 7.29 -23.01 30.84
N GLU A 221 8.10 -24.06 30.74
CA GLU A 221 9.57 -24.00 30.85
C GLU A 221 10.30 -23.80 29.52
N ALA A 222 9.56 -23.83 28.39
CA ALA A 222 10.11 -23.72 27.04
C ALA A 222 10.17 -22.27 26.49
N ILE A 223 9.89 -21.26 27.31
CA ILE A 223 9.91 -19.86 26.89
C ILE A 223 11.19 -19.18 27.38
N PHE A 224 12.33 -19.56 26.79
CA PHE A 224 13.58 -18.78 26.84
C PHE A 224 14.42 -19.00 25.59
#